data_da9f5b0a46629f7f2f60e724f315b1f2
#
_entry.id   da9f5b0a46629f7f2f60e724f315b1f2
#
_cell.length_a   1.000
_cell.length_b   1.000
_cell.length_c   1.000
_cell.angle_alpha   90.00
_cell.angle_beta   90.00
_cell.angle_gamma   90.00
#
_symmetry.space_group_name_H-M   'P 1'
#
loop_
_entity.id
_entity.type
_entity.pdbx_description
1 polymer ?
#
loop_
_entity_poly.entity_id
_entity_poly.type
_entity_poly.pdbx_seq_one_letter_code
_entity_poly.pdbx_strand_id
1 'polypeptide(L)'
;KIYMKKIHVGFLLSYDYIKLKNSIPPVYKMADKIFIAVDHEFRTWAGQKFEVEATFFNWLKEIDKDHKIEIYKDNFYIPTLNAIQNDTRERHLLSLKMGIGNWLIQIDSDEYIPDFKGFVNQLKKYNHYLDNPKENPIQIAGFHVDIYKYLDDGLLYVKNTCKVLLATNYPNYKLARQSYERVI
;
A
#
# COMPACT_ATOMS: atom_id res chain seq x y z
N LYS A 1 -13.08 12.10 23.10
CA LYS A 1 -12.06 12.47 22.09
C LYS A 1 -12.59 12.03 20.73
N ILE A 2 -12.87 12.99 19.85
CA ILE A 2 -13.20 12.70 18.47
C ILE A 2 -11.89 12.19 17.82
N TYR A 3 -11.79 10.89 17.58
CA TYR A 3 -10.69 10.33 16.80
C TYR A 3 -10.83 10.84 15.36
N MET A 4 -9.88 11.66 14.92
CA MET A 4 -9.82 12.04 13.50
C MET A 4 -9.52 10.79 12.68
N LYS A 5 -10.42 10.45 11.77
CA LYS A 5 -10.28 9.36 10.82
C LYS A 5 -9.20 9.72 9.81
N LYS A 6 -8.16 8.90 9.71
CA LYS A 6 -6.92 9.22 8.98
C LYS A 6 -6.76 8.37 7.73
N ILE A 7 -6.00 8.90 6.80
CA ILE A 7 -5.54 8.22 5.60
C ILE A 7 -4.12 7.72 5.84
N HIS A 8 -3.97 6.42 6.04
CA HIS A 8 -2.68 5.78 6.18
C HIS A 8 -2.35 5.00 4.91
N VAL A 9 -1.15 5.18 4.40
CA VAL A 9 -0.68 4.52 3.17
C VAL A 9 0.52 3.67 3.49
N GLY A 10 0.49 2.42 3.07
CA GLY A 10 1.58 1.47 3.18
C GLY A 10 2.12 1.13 1.80
N PHE A 11 3.41 1.26 1.62
CA PHE A 11 4.13 0.77 0.45
C PHE A 11 4.91 -0.49 0.81
N LEU A 12 4.87 -1.48 -0.07
CA LEU A 12 5.65 -2.71 0.07
C LEU A 12 6.93 -2.56 -0.76
N LEU A 13 8.07 -2.41 -0.08
CA LEU A 13 9.36 -2.17 -0.71
C LEU A 13 10.02 -3.49 -1.08
N SER A 14 10.40 -3.62 -2.35
CA SER A 14 11.08 -4.79 -2.91
C SER A 14 12.25 -4.37 -3.82
N TYR A 15 12.75 -5.28 -4.62
CA TYR A 15 13.88 -5.08 -5.55
C TYR A 15 13.67 -3.93 -6.55
N ASP A 16 12.43 -3.58 -6.83
CA ASP A 16 12.06 -2.49 -7.73
C ASP A 16 11.76 -1.16 -7.01
N TYR A 17 12.26 -1.01 -5.78
CA TYR A 17 12.07 0.13 -4.87
C TYR A 17 12.23 1.51 -5.52
N ILE A 18 13.03 1.61 -6.59
CA ILE A 18 13.27 2.89 -7.26
C ILE A 18 11.99 3.50 -7.83
N LYS A 19 10.99 2.67 -8.17
CA LYS A 19 9.68 3.09 -8.67
C LYS A 19 8.88 3.86 -7.62
N LEU A 20 9.15 3.66 -6.33
CA LEU A 20 8.55 4.43 -5.25
C LEU A 20 8.81 5.94 -5.35
N LYS A 21 9.85 6.35 -6.07
CA LYS A 21 10.10 7.77 -6.39
C LYS A 21 8.98 8.40 -7.22
N ASN A 22 8.23 7.59 -7.95
CA ASN A 22 7.06 8.04 -8.71
C ASN A 22 5.76 7.90 -7.91
N SER A 23 5.66 6.87 -7.05
CA SER A 23 4.43 6.51 -6.35
C SER A 23 4.19 7.32 -5.06
N ILE A 24 5.26 7.67 -4.33
CA ILE A 24 5.15 8.38 -3.05
C ILE A 24 4.75 9.86 -3.20
N PRO A 25 5.34 10.67 -4.10
CA PRO A 25 5.06 12.11 -4.15
C PRO A 25 3.58 12.49 -4.35
N PRO A 26 2.80 11.82 -5.24
CA PRO A 26 1.37 12.11 -5.38
C PRO A 26 0.56 11.82 -4.11
N VAL A 27 1.00 10.82 -3.33
CA VAL A 27 0.34 10.35 -2.11
C VAL A 27 0.65 11.26 -0.92
N TYR A 28 1.86 11.80 -0.87
CA TYR A 28 2.43 12.49 0.30
C TYR A 28 1.53 13.61 0.84
N LYS A 29 0.95 14.44 -0.05
CA LYS A 29 0.11 15.58 0.35
C LYS A 29 -1.19 15.18 1.04
N MET A 30 -1.75 14.03 0.67
CA MET A 30 -3.08 13.59 1.10
C MET A 30 -3.04 12.54 2.21
N ALA A 31 -1.91 11.84 2.38
CA ALA A 31 -1.71 10.89 3.46
C ALA A 31 -1.44 11.61 4.77
N ASP A 32 -2.04 11.11 5.85
CA ASP A 32 -1.70 11.53 7.22
C ASP A 32 -0.43 10.85 7.70
N LYS A 33 -0.20 9.60 7.27
CA LYS A 33 1.02 8.84 7.54
C LYS A 33 1.32 7.87 6.39
N ILE A 34 2.60 7.66 6.13
CA ILE A 34 3.10 6.75 5.11
C ILE A 34 4.03 5.74 5.78
N PHE A 35 3.79 4.46 5.52
CA PHE A 35 4.62 3.37 6.00
C PHE A 35 5.31 2.71 4.80
N ILE A 36 6.58 2.42 4.92
CA ILE A 36 7.33 1.67 3.92
C ILE A 36 7.76 0.37 4.56
N ALA A 37 7.06 -0.71 4.26
CA ALA A 37 7.36 -2.04 4.75
C ALA A 37 8.52 -2.64 3.97
N VAL A 38 9.47 -3.25 4.66
CA VAL A 38 10.58 -3.97 4.05
C VAL A 38 11.05 -5.09 4.98
N ASP A 39 11.28 -6.28 4.42
CA ASP A 39 11.87 -7.38 5.19
C ASP A 39 13.21 -6.97 5.80
N HIS A 40 13.45 -7.34 7.05
CA HIS A 40 14.61 -6.88 7.81
C HIS A 40 15.94 -7.34 7.21
N GLU A 41 15.95 -8.45 6.45
CA GLU A 41 17.11 -8.95 5.70
C GLU A 41 17.02 -8.63 4.19
N PHE A 42 16.09 -7.77 3.77
CA PHE A 42 15.85 -7.42 2.38
C PHE A 42 15.59 -8.67 1.50
N ARG A 43 14.61 -9.46 1.90
CA ARG A 43 14.14 -10.63 1.14
C ARG A 43 12.79 -10.36 0.51
N THR A 44 12.61 -10.87 -0.69
CA THR A 44 11.30 -10.93 -1.34
C THR A 44 10.41 -11.98 -0.67
N TRP A 45 9.14 -12.03 -1.01
CA TRP A 45 8.21 -13.08 -0.54
C TRP A 45 8.64 -14.51 -0.92
N ALA A 46 9.46 -14.65 -1.98
CA ALA A 46 10.06 -15.92 -2.38
C ALA A 46 11.43 -16.20 -1.72
N GLY A 47 11.90 -15.31 -0.83
CA GLY A 47 13.15 -15.46 -0.09
C GLY A 47 14.40 -14.99 -0.83
N GLN A 48 14.27 -14.43 -2.02
CA GLN A 48 15.39 -13.87 -2.77
C GLN A 48 15.86 -12.57 -2.13
N LYS A 49 17.17 -12.44 -1.89
CA LYS A 49 17.75 -11.20 -1.38
C LYS A 49 17.80 -10.12 -2.44
N PHE A 50 17.60 -8.89 -2.04
CA PHE A 50 17.79 -7.70 -2.87
C PHE A 50 18.54 -6.62 -2.09
N GLU A 51 19.00 -5.60 -2.78
CA GLU A 51 19.72 -4.48 -2.18
C GLU A 51 18.96 -3.19 -2.42
N VAL A 52 19.06 -2.28 -1.46
CA VAL A 52 18.49 -0.94 -1.56
C VAL A 52 19.61 0.06 -1.32
N GLU A 53 19.88 0.90 -2.29
CA GLU A 53 20.91 1.92 -2.20
C GLU A 53 20.62 2.94 -1.07
N ALA A 54 21.66 3.35 -0.36
CA ALA A 54 21.56 4.38 0.67
C ALA A 54 20.98 5.71 0.14
N THR A 55 21.23 6.02 -1.13
CA THR A 55 20.70 7.19 -1.84
C THR A 55 19.16 7.22 -1.84
N PHE A 56 18.50 6.07 -1.89
CA PHE A 56 17.04 5.99 -1.79
C PHE A 56 16.53 6.43 -0.41
N PHE A 57 17.14 5.95 0.66
CA PHE A 57 16.77 6.36 2.01
C PHE A 57 17.07 7.84 2.30
N ASN A 58 18.14 8.38 1.72
CA ASN A 58 18.44 9.81 1.80
C ASN A 58 17.36 10.63 1.09
N TRP A 59 16.95 10.21 -0.12
CA TRP A 59 15.85 10.82 -0.84
C TRP A 59 14.53 10.81 -0.04
N LEU A 60 14.20 9.69 0.63
CA LEU A 60 13.00 9.62 1.50
C LEU A 60 13.05 10.68 2.60
N LYS A 61 14.20 10.86 3.25
CA LYS A 61 14.39 11.90 4.28
C LYS A 61 14.24 13.31 3.70
N GLU A 62 14.73 13.53 2.48
CA GLU A 62 14.64 14.83 1.80
C GLU A 62 13.21 15.23 1.46
N ILE A 63 12.38 14.29 1.02
CA ILE A 63 10.98 14.57 0.67
C ILE A 63 10.07 14.64 1.90
N ASP A 64 10.44 14.03 3.02
CA ASP A 64 9.62 13.91 4.23
C ASP A 64 9.69 15.17 5.11
N LYS A 65 9.24 16.30 4.58
CA LYS A 65 9.27 17.59 5.28
C LYS A 65 8.33 17.63 6.50
N ASP A 66 7.25 16.87 6.46
CA ASP A 66 6.21 16.85 7.51
C ASP A 66 6.36 15.66 8.46
N HIS A 67 7.43 14.89 8.36
CA HIS A 67 7.71 13.68 9.18
C HIS A 67 6.56 12.66 9.16
N LYS A 68 6.03 12.39 7.97
CA LYS A 68 4.94 11.43 7.74
C LYS A 68 5.42 10.03 7.40
N ILE A 69 6.68 9.87 6.95
CA ILE A 69 7.21 8.60 6.44
C ILE A 69 7.86 7.80 7.58
N GLU A 70 7.42 6.58 7.75
CA GLU A 70 8.00 5.61 8.68
C GLU A 70 8.47 4.36 7.92
N ILE A 71 9.74 3.99 8.08
CA ILE A 71 10.26 2.72 7.59
C ILE A 71 9.89 1.63 8.59
N TYR A 72 9.07 0.68 8.16
CA TYR A 72 8.67 -0.47 8.97
C TYR A 72 9.47 -1.71 8.55
N LYS A 73 10.45 -2.09 9.37
CA LYS A 73 11.24 -3.31 9.19
C LYS A 73 10.72 -4.40 10.10
N ASP A 74 10.46 -5.57 9.53
CA ASP A 74 10.03 -6.74 10.29
C ASP A 74 10.50 -8.01 9.57
N ASN A 75 10.36 -9.17 10.21
CA ASN A 75 10.61 -10.47 9.58
C ASN A 75 9.37 -10.88 8.77
N PHE A 76 9.25 -10.37 7.55
CA PHE A 76 8.10 -10.67 6.69
C PHE A 76 8.22 -12.04 6.02
N TYR A 77 9.43 -12.44 5.63
CA TYR A 77 9.68 -13.73 5.00
C TYR A 77 9.80 -14.86 6.04
N ILE A 78 9.02 -15.91 5.87
CA ILE A 78 9.08 -17.14 6.63
C ILE A 78 9.39 -18.29 5.65
N PRO A 79 10.50 -19.04 5.81
CA PRO A 79 10.94 -20.05 4.84
C PRO A 79 9.94 -21.20 4.61
N THR A 80 9.10 -21.50 5.60
CA THR A 80 8.09 -22.56 5.54
C THR A 80 6.79 -22.14 4.84
N LEU A 81 6.64 -20.85 4.51
CA LEU A 81 5.51 -20.30 3.78
C LEU A 81 5.86 -20.13 2.29
N ASN A 82 4.86 -20.27 1.42
CA ASN A 82 5.03 -19.92 0.02
C ASN A 82 4.95 -18.38 -0.18
N ALA A 83 5.28 -17.92 -1.38
CA ALA A 83 5.34 -16.48 -1.67
C ALA A 83 4.01 -15.74 -1.41
N ILE A 84 2.87 -16.34 -1.77
CA ILE A 84 1.54 -15.75 -1.54
C ILE A 84 1.22 -15.66 -0.05
N GLN A 85 1.61 -16.66 0.73
CA GLN A 85 1.42 -16.64 2.18
C GLN A 85 2.29 -15.58 2.85
N ASN A 86 3.54 -15.40 2.40
CA ASN A 86 4.43 -14.33 2.86
C ASN A 86 3.88 -12.94 2.48
N ASP A 87 3.40 -12.76 1.25
CA ASP A 87 2.73 -11.54 0.81
C ASP A 87 1.52 -11.21 1.71
N THR A 88 0.61 -12.18 1.90
CA THR A 88 -0.56 -12.03 2.77
C THR A 88 -0.15 -11.62 4.19
N ARG A 89 0.90 -12.24 4.72
CA ARG A 89 1.43 -11.97 6.05
C ARG A 89 2.00 -10.56 6.17
N GLU A 90 2.81 -10.12 5.20
CA GLU A 90 3.38 -8.76 5.19
C GLU A 90 2.28 -7.71 5.16
N ARG A 91 1.27 -7.86 4.28
CA ARG A 91 0.15 -6.94 4.19
C ARG A 91 -0.67 -6.89 5.48
N HIS A 92 -0.85 -8.02 6.14
CA HIS A 92 -1.54 -8.07 7.44
C HIS A 92 -0.76 -7.32 8.51
N LEU A 93 0.54 -7.60 8.67
CA LEU A 93 1.40 -6.95 9.65
C LEU A 93 1.54 -5.44 9.38
N LEU A 94 1.70 -5.06 8.11
CA LEU A 94 1.72 -3.65 7.70
C LEU A 94 0.42 -2.95 8.09
N SER A 95 -0.73 -3.56 7.84
CA SER A 95 -2.02 -2.99 8.22
C SER A 95 -2.18 -2.83 9.74
N LEU A 96 -1.71 -3.79 10.53
CA LEU A 96 -1.70 -3.65 11.99
C LEU A 96 -0.80 -2.48 12.43
N LYS A 97 0.36 -2.34 11.80
CA LYS A 97 1.28 -1.22 12.04
C LYS A 97 0.68 0.13 11.65
N MET A 98 -0.06 0.17 10.54
CA MET A 98 -0.80 1.36 10.09
C MET A 98 -1.92 1.76 11.05
N GLY A 99 -2.47 0.82 11.80
CA GLY A 99 -3.46 1.05 12.86
C GLY A 99 -4.91 0.96 12.38
N ILE A 100 -5.65 0.04 12.98
CA ILE A 100 -7.08 -0.16 12.73
C ILE A 100 -7.87 1.08 13.17
N GLY A 101 -8.95 1.40 12.44
CA GLY A 101 -9.75 2.61 12.65
C GLY A 101 -9.35 3.76 11.73
N ASN A 102 -8.39 3.52 10.82
CA ASN A 102 -8.01 4.42 9.74
C ASN A 102 -8.33 3.76 8.39
N TRP A 103 -8.31 4.53 7.30
CA TRP A 103 -8.23 3.95 5.98
C TRP A 103 -6.83 3.39 5.75
N LEU A 104 -6.74 2.10 5.46
CA LEU A 104 -5.51 1.36 5.22
C LEU A 104 -5.38 1.14 3.71
N ILE A 105 -4.55 1.95 3.06
CA ILE A 105 -4.27 1.89 1.62
C ILE A 105 -2.93 1.19 1.44
N GLN A 106 -2.85 0.13 0.64
CA GLN A 106 -1.60 -0.55 0.33
C GLN A 106 -1.31 -0.50 -1.16
N ILE A 107 -0.09 -0.10 -1.49
CA ILE A 107 0.37 0.12 -2.87
C ILE A 107 1.70 -0.62 -3.02
N ASP A 108 1.82 -1.45 -4.05
CA ASP A 108 3.07 -2.12 -4.37
C ASP A 108 4.08 -1.12 -4.96
N SER A 109 5.36 -1.45 -4.92
CA SER A 109 6.42 -0.51 -5.34
C SER A 109 6.28 -0.05 -6.80
N ASP A 110 5.67 -0.85 -7.65
CA ASP A 110 5.44 -0.57 -9.07
C ASP A 110 4.03 -0.10 -9.42
N GLU A 111 3.21 0.16 -8.41
CA GLU A 111 1.85 0.67 -8.56
C GLU A 111 1.75 2.15 -8.20
N TYR A 112 0.82 2.86 -8.80
CA TYR A 112 0.42 4.20 -8.38
C TYR A 112 -1.04 4.49 -8.70
N ILE A 113 -1.63 5.41 -7.94
CA ILE A 113 -3.00 5.87 -8.12
C ILE A 113 -2.94 7.25 -8.78
N PRO A 114 -3.32 7.40 -10.07
CA PRO A 114 -3.14 8.65 -10.81
C PRO A 114 -3.82 9.86 -10.18
N ASP A 115 -5.06 9.70 -9.69
CA ASP A 115 -5.79 10.74 -8.95
C ASP A 115 -5.98 10.33 -7.48
N PHE A 116 -4.88 10.35 -6.73
CA PHE A 116 -4.91 10.01 -5.31
C PHE A 116 -5.80 10.95 -4.48
N LYS A 117 -5.85 12.23 -4.84
CA LYS A 117 -6.72 13.21 -4.17
C LYS A 117 -8.21 12.87 -4.37
N GLY A 118 -8.61 12.58 -5.59
CA GLY A 118 -9.97 12.14 -5.90
C GLY A 118 -10.32 10.84 -5.17
N PHE A 119 -9.39 9.87 -5.15
CA PHE A 119 -9.56 8.63 -4.42
C PHE A 119 -9.79 8.86 -2.91
N VAL A 120 -8.97 9.67 -2.26
CA VAL A 120 -9.14 10.02 -0.84
C VAL A 120 -10.49 10.71 -0.59
N ASN A 121 -10.94 11.58 -1.50
CA ASN A 121 -12.24 12.23 -1.38
C ASN A 121 -13.40 11.22 -1.48
N GLN A 122 -13.26 10.17 -2.28
CA GLN A 122 -14.23 9.07 -2.30
C GLN A 122 -14.20 8.28 -0.98
N LEU A 123 -13.03 7.91 -0.47
CA LEU A 123 -12.91 7.21 0.82
C LEU A 123 -13.60 7.96 1.96
N LYS A 124 -13.47 9.28 2.01
CA LYS A 124 -14.10 10.11 3.06
C LYS A 124 -15.62 9.96 3.12
N LYS A 125 -16.29 9.65 2.01
CA LYS A 125 -17.74 9.40 1.99
C LYS A 125 -18.13 8.14 2.77
N TYR A 126 -17.19 7.21 2.93
CA TYR A 126 -17.37 5.94 3.62
C TYR A 126 -16.77 5.93 5.04
N ASN A 127 -16.42 7.09 5.58
CA ASN A 127 -15.78 7.20 6.89
C ASN A 127 -16.58 6.59 8.04
N HIS A 128 -17.90 6.43 7.91
CA HIS A 128 -18.75 5.78 8.90
C HIS A 128 -18.38 4.30 9.14
N TYR A 129 -17.76 3.63 8.15
CA TYR A 129 -17.23 2.26 8.32
C TYR A 129 -15.99 2.18 9.21
N LEU A 130 -15.35 3.31 9.53
CA LEU A 130 -14.19 3.36 10.43
C LEU A 130 -14.57 3.35 11.91
N ASP A 131 -15.87 3.49 12.25
CA ASP A 131 -16.33 3.52 13.65
C ASP A 131 -16.27 2.12 14.29
N ASN A 132 -16.68 1.07 13.55
CA ASN A 132 -16.64 -0.33 13.98
C ASN A 132 -16.06 -1.22 12.88
N PRO A 133 -14.76 -1.09 12.55
CA PRO A 133 -14.20 -1.73 11.37
C PRO A 133 -14.19 -3.26 11.45
N LYS A 134 -14.06 -3.83 12.65
CA LYS A 134 -14.07 -5.28 12.85
C LYS A 134 -15.46 -5.89 12.61
N GLU A 135 -16.51 -5.18 12.98
CA GLU A 135 -17.89 -5.64 12.81
C GLU A 135 -18.43 -5.39 11.40
N ASN A 136 -17.88 -4.35 10.75
CA ASN A 136 -18.26 -3.95 9.41
C ASN A 136 -17.02 -3.81 8.51
N PRO A 137 -16.26 -4.91 8.28
CA PRO A 137 -15.11 -4.87 7.41
C PRO A 137 -15.54 -4.65 5.96
N ILE A 138 -14.86 -3.73 5.28
CA ILE A 138 -15.10 -3.44 3.87
C ILE A 138 -13.79 -3.30 3.10
N GLN A 139 -13.89 -3.50 1.80
CA GLN A 139 -12.81 -3.28 0.84
C GLN A 139 -13.27 -2.30 -0.23
N ILE A 140 -12.44 -1.34 -0.53
CA ILE A 140 -12.61 -0.43 -1.66
C ILE A 140 -11.72 -0.95 -2.78
N ALA A 141 -12.32 -1.29 -3.90
CA ALA A 141 -11.61 -1.84 -5.05
C ALA A 141 -11.63 -0.87 -6.24
N GLY A 142 -10.63 -0.99 -7.07
CA GLY A 142 -10.53 -0.33 -8.37
C GLY A 142 -10.12 -1.31 -9.46
N PHE A 143 -9.98 -0.81 -10.67
CA PHE A 143 -9.48 -1.60 -11.79
C PHE A 143 -7.98 -1.33 -11.97
N HIS A 144 -7.22 -2.40 -12.13
CA HIS A 144 -5.83 -2.32 -12.48
C HIS A 144 -5.68 -2.05 -13.98
N VAL A 145 -4.70 -1.21 -14.33
CA VAL A 145 -4.32 -0.93 -15.72
C VAL A 145 -2.83 -1.18 -15.85
N ASP A 146 -2.46 -2.14 -16.69
CA ASP A 146 -1.06 -2.47 -16.95
C ASP A 146 -0.52 -1.59 -18.06
N ILE A 147 0.43 -0.70 -17.74
CA ILE A 147 1.09 0.15 -18.74
C ILE A 147 2.12 -0.69 -19.48
N TYR A 148 1.89 -0.85 -20.78
CA TYR A 148 2.78 -1.59 -21.66
C TYR A 148 3.89 -0.70 -22.22
N LYS A 149 3.58 0.53 -22.64
CA LYS A 149 4.55 1.44 -23.25
C LYS A 149 4.11 2.90 -23.11
N TYR A 150 5.09 3.76 -22.86
CA TYR A 150 4.93 5.20 -23.00
C TYR A 150 5.22 5.61 -24.44
N LEU A 151 4.39 6.46 -25.02
CA LEU A 151 4.53 7.09 -26.34
C LEU A 151 4.68 8.59 -26.14
N ASP A 152 5.16 9.30 -27.16
CA ASP A 152 5.33 10.75 -27.10
C ASP A 152 3.99 11.50 -26.88
N ASP A 153 2.90 10.92 -27.36
CA ASP A 153 1.55 11.49 -27.34
C ASP A 153 0.55 10.70 -26.47
N GLY A 154 0.99 9.67 -25.74
CA GLY A 154 0.07 8.88 -24.93
C GLY A 154 0.65 7.64 -24.27
N LEU A 155 -0.23 6.72 -23.93
CA LEU A 155 0.10 5.45 -23.27
C LEU A 155 -0.52 4.28 -24.03
N LEU A 156 0.25 3.24 -24.24
CA LEU A 156 -0.29 1.91 -24.53
C LEU A 156 -0.47 1.15 -23.22
N TYR A 157 -1.66 0.65 -22.99
CA TYR A 157 -1.99 -0.10 -21.79
C TYR A 157 -2.90 -1.28 -22.08
N VAL A 158 -2.83 -2.28 -21.22
CA VAL A 158 -3.76 -3.41 -21.21
C VAL A 158 -4.84 -3.09 -20.18
N LYS A 159 -6.08 -3.00 -20.65
CA LYS A 159 -7.24 -2.83 -19.76
C LYS A 159 -7.49 -4.17 -19.06
N ASN A 160 -7.12 -4.24 -17.79
CA ASN A 160 -7.46 -5.36 -16.96
C ASN A 160 -8.88 -5.17 -16.39
N THR A 161 -9.67 -6.22 -16.37
CA THR A 161 -11.01 -6.22 -15.77
C THR A 161 -11.00 -6.75 -14.33
N CYS A 162 -9.84 -7.18 -13.84
CA CYS A 162 -9.69 -7.64 -12.46
C CYS A 162 -9.80 -6.47 -11.49
N LYS A 163 -10.63 -6.64 -10.47
CA LYS A 163 -10.71 -5.71 -9.37
C LYS A 163 -9.53 -5.95 -8.43
N VAL A 164 -8.87 -4.87 -8.08
CA VAL A 164 -7.75 -4.86 -7.15
C VAL A 164 -8.17 -4.11 -5.89
N LEU A 165 -7.89 -4.67 -4.73
CA LEU A 165 -8.12 -3.99 -3.47
C LEU A 165 -7.18 -2.80 -3.33
N LEU A 166 -7.73 -1.62 -3.13
CA LEU A 166 -6.99 -0.38 -2.95
C LEU A 166 -6.95 0.06 -1.50
N ALA A 167 -8.06 -0.09 -0.77
CA ALA A 167 -8.15 0.30 0.63
C ALA A 167 -9.07 -0.61 1.41
N THR A 168 -8.80 -0.76 2.71
CA THR A 168 -9.68 -1.43 3.65
C THR A 168 -9.74 -0.65 4.97
N ASN A 169 -10.76 -0.92 5.76
CA ASN A 169 -10.85 -0.44 7.14
C ASN A 169 -10.39 -1.47 8.16
N TYR A 170 -10.24 -2.75 7.74
CA TYR A 170 -9.86 -3.86 8.60
C TYR A 170 -9.02 -4.89 7.86
N PRO A 171 -7.84 -5.30 8.39
CA PRO A 171 -6.90 -6.18 7.70
C PRO A 171 -7.33 -7.66 7.77
N ASN A 172 -8.27 -8.05 6.96
CA ASN A 172 -8.74 -9.44 6.87
C ASN A 172 -8.29 -10.10 5.54
N TYR A 173 -7.00 -10.02 5.24
CA TYR A 173 -6.41 -10.58 4.03
C TYR A 173 -6.39 -12.12 4.09
N LYS A 174 -6.75 -12.77 2.97
CA LYS A 174 -6.79 -14.24 2.84
C LYS A 174 -5.83 -14.76 1.76
N LEU A 175 -5.67 -13.99 0.69
CA LEU A 175 -4.79 -14.33 -0.43
C LEU A 175 -4.17 -13.03 -0.95
N ALA A 176 -2.89 -12.80 -0.65
CA ALA A 176 -2.25 -11.50 -0.88
C ALA A 176 -3.13 -10.39 -0.29
N ARG A 177 -3.57 -9.41 -1.08
CA ARG A 177 -4.48 -8.36 -0.64
C ARG A 177 -5.97 -8.63 -0.86
N GLN A 178 -6.32 -9.86 -1.27
CA GLN A 178 -7.73 -10.24 -1.42
C GLN A 178 -8.33 -10.70 -0.10
N SER A 179 -9.61 -10.45 0.07
CA SER A 179 -10.41 -10.94 1.18
C SER A 179 -11.82 -11.28 0.68
N TYR A 180 -12.59 -12.00 1.48
CA TYR A 180 -13.98 -12.35 1.18
C TYR A 180 -14.98 -11.34 1.75
N GLU A 181 -14.50 -10.18 2.19
CA GLU A 181 -15.33 -9.14 2.77
C GLU A 181 -16.10 -8.37 1.70
N ARG A 182 -17.06 -7.58 2.15
CA ARG A 182 -17.86 -6.72 1.28
C ARG A 182 -16.97 -5.77 0.49
N VAL A 183 -17.11 -5.79 -0.84
CA VAL A 183 -16.41 -4.90 -1.77
C VAL A 183 -17.32 -3.76 -2.19
N ILE A 184 -16.82 -2.54 -2.14
CA ILE A 184 -17.46 -1.31 -2.63
C ILE A 184 -16.67 -0.73 -3.79
#